data_29f8774b3e88363d2e649fe3fb44fcf2
#
_entry.id   29f8774b3e88363d2e649fe3fb44fcf2
#
_cell.length_a   1.000
_cell.length_b   1.000
_cell.length_c   1.000
_cell.angle_alpha   90.00
_cell.angle_beta   90.00
_cell.angle_gamma   90.00
#
_symmetry.space_group_name_H-M   'P 1'
#
loop_
_entity.id
_entity.type
_entity.pdbx_description
1 polymer ?
#
loop_
_entity_poly.entity_id
_entity_poly.type
_entity_poly.pdbx_seq_one_letter_code
_entity_poly.pdbx_strand_id
1 'polypeptide(L)'
;TENPRDVLWLEKTMQLKIGRIVTVAYVAVIKIDRKLQFKSDQTSANWYDLNEVRNMNLAFDHTDIINKGLEHIRHKSEIEPNLLFELLPRKFTITQLQTLYDTLHQTKSDVRNFRKKVVQWPYIVALDELEEGVPHRAARLYKYKK
;
A
#
# COMPACT_ATOMS: atom_id res chain seq x y z
N THR A 1 2.25 1.83 23.72
CA THR A 1 0.87 1.64 24.16
C THR A 1 0.65 2.25 25.56
N GLU A 2 -0.50 2.81 25.80
CA GLU A 2 -0.96 3.29 27.12
C GLU A 2 -2.06 2.38 27.67
N ASN A 3 -2.42 1.31 26.97
CA ASN A 3 -3.42 0.35 27.42
C ASN A 3 -2.91 -0.38 28.68
N PRO A 4 -3.61 -0.32 29.82
CA PRO A 4 -3.16 -0.93 31.06
C PRO A 4 -2.96 -2.46 30.98
N ARG A 5 -3.74 -3.15 30.15
CA ARG A 5 -3.60 -4.61 29.96
C ARG A 5 -2.29 -4.97 29.27
N ASP A 6 -1.92 -4.17 28.26
CA ASP A 6 -0.70 -4.38 27.49
C ASP A 6 0.53 -4.08 28.37
N VAL A 7 0.47 -3.00 29.15
CA VAL A 7 1.54 -2.64 30.09
C VAL A 7 1.74 -3.73 31.13
N LEU A 8 0.67 -4.23 31.76
CA LEU A 8 0.73 -5.32 32.73
C LEU A 8 1.30 -6.61 32.13
N TRP A 9 0.90 -6.95 30.89
CA TRP A 9 1.43 -8.12 30.22
C TRP A 9 2.94 -7.99 29.96
N LEU A 10 3.38 -6.83 29.51
CA LEU A 10 4.79 -6.54 29.25
C LEU A 10 5.62 -6.52 30.54
N GLU A 11 5.13 -5.90 31.61
CA GLU A 11 5.79 -5.91 32.92
C GLU A 11 5.99 -7.34 33.44
N LYS A 12 4.96 -8.18 33.31
CA LYS A 12 5.02 -9.58 33.70
C LYS A 12 6.01 -10.38 32.83
N THR A 13 6.06 -10.10 31.53
CA THR A 13 6.93 -10.85 30.61
C THR A 13 8.37 -10.41 30.70
N MET A 14 8.64 -9.12 30.87
CA MET A 14 9.98 -8.56 30.97
C MET A 14 10.53 -8.51 32.41
N GLN A 15 9.69 -8.78 33.40
CA GLN A 15 10.01 -8.67 34.82
C GLN A 15 10.55 -7.28 35.23
N LEU A 16 10.09 -6.26 34.56
CA LEU A 16 10.47 -4.86 34.76
C LEU A 16 9.22 -3.98 34.93
N LYS A 17 9.30 -2.97 35.78
CA LYS A 17 8.27 -1.95 35.87
C LYS A 17 8.36 -1.04 34.63
N ILE A 18 7.29 -1.00 33.84
CA ILE A 18 7.22 -0.26 32.59
C ILE A 18 6.23 0.90 32.77
N GLY A 19 6.74 2.12 32.85
CA GLY A 19 5.88 3.29 32.93
C GLY A 19 5.27 3.69 31.57
N ARG A 20 6.04 3.56 30.49
CA ARG A 20 5.62 3.90 29.13
C ARG A 20 6.46 3.19 28.09
N ILE A 21 5.82 2.75 27.00
CA ILE A 21 6.51 2.21 25.83
C ILE A 21 6.34 3.18 24.66
N VAL A 22 7.47 3.53 24.06
CA VAL A 22 7.52 4.33 22.83
C VAL A 22 7.97 3.43 21.69
N THR A 23 7.16 3.34 20.66
CA THR A 23 7.48 2.59 19.45
C THR A 23 7.69 3.55 18.29
N VAL A 24 8.76 3.34 17.52
CA VAL A 24 8.98 4.04 16.24
C VAL A 24 8.62 3.07 15.13
N ALA A 25 7.56 3.38 14.40
CA ALA A 25 7.11 2.59 13.27
C ALA A 25 7.62 3.18 11.95
N TYR A 26 8.10 2.31 11.07
CA TYR A 26 8.53 2.68 9.71
C TYR A 26 7.57 2.07 8.71
N VAL A 27 7.18 2.84 7.70
CA VAL A 27 6.35 2.39 6.58
C VAL A 27 7.19 2.43 5.32
N ALA A 28 7.26 1.30 4.62
CA ALA A 28 7.87 1.20 3.31
C ALA A 28 6.84 0.72 2.28
N VAL A 29 6.80 1.39 1.15
CA VAL A 29 5.96 0.99 0.02
C VAL A 29 6.87 0.42 -1.05
N ILE A 30 6.68 -0.85 -1.37
CA ILE A 30 7.53 -1.57 -2.30
C ILE A 30 6.70 -2.29 -3.36
N LYS A 31 7.27 -2.41 -4.56
CA LYS A 31 6.70 -3.26 -5.59
C LYS A 31 7.05 -4.71 -5.28
N ILE A 32 6.02 -5.55 -5.15
CA ILE A 32 6.24 -6.98 -4.95
C ILE A 32 6.68 -7.57 -6.29
N ASP A 33 7.95 -7.99 -6.39
CA ASP A 33 8.45 -8.82 -7.46
C ASP A 33 8.41 -10.29 -7.02
N ARG A 34 8.25 -11.23 -7.97
CA ARG A 34 8.28 -12.69 -7.71
C ARG A 34 9.56 -13.16 -6.99
N LYS A 35 10.60 -12.33 -7.01
CA LYS A 35 11.88 -12.59 -6.33
C LYS A 35 11.90 -12.17 -4.85
N LEU A 36 10.90 -11.39 -4.41
CA LEU A 36 10.77 -10.97 -3.02
C LEU A 36 10.25 -12.15 -2.19
N GLN A 37 11.16 -12.98 -1.71
CA GLN A 37 10.88 -14.01 -0.73
C GLN A 37 11.46 -13.57 0.61
N PHE A 38 10.66 -13.64 1.66
CA PHE A 38 11.20 -13.49 3.00
C PHE A 38 12.07 -14.72 3.32
N LYS A 39 13.39 -14.53 3.26
CA LYS A 39 14.32 -15.49 3.84
C LYS A 39 14.41 -15.20 5.33
N SER A 40 13.59 -15.85 6.11
CA SER A 40 13.70 -15.78 7.55
C SER A 40 13.70 -17.19 8.12
N ASP A 41 14.86 -17.62 8.56
CA ASP A 41 15.01 -18.89 9.27
C ASP A 41 14.44 -18.83 10.70
N GLN A 42 14.03 -17.68 11.19
CA GLN A 42 13.63 -17.47 12.58
C GLN A 42 12.27 -16.82 12.82
N THR A 43 11.63 -16.24 11.80
CA THR A 43 10.31 -15.62 11.93
C THR A 43 9.45 -15.92 10.72
N SER A 44 8.22 -16.40 10.95
CA SER A 44 7.23 -16.58 9.87
C SER A 44 6.68 -15.21 9.45
N ALA A 45 7.24 -14.62 8.40
CA ALA A 45 6.69 -13.44 7.76
C ALA A 45 5.87 -13.83 6.55
N ASN A 46 4.67 -13.29 6.42
CA ASN A 46 3.74 -13.55 5.32
C ASN A 46 3.21 -12.24 4.74
N TRP A 47 2.81 -12.31 3.47
CA TRP A 47 2.05 -11.24 2.83
C TRP A 47 0.57 -11.42 3.12
N TYR A 48 -0.11 -10.34 3.47
CA TYR A 48 -1.54 -10.31 3.74
C TYR A 48 -2.20 -9.22 2.90
N ASP A 49 -3.42 -9.47 2.47
CA ASP A 49 -4.26 -8.43 1.88
C ASP A 49 -4.65 -7.39 2.95
N LEU A 50 -4.77 -6.13 2.56
CA LEU A 50 -5.14 -5.06 3.49
C LEU A 50 -6.52 -5.26 4.14
N ASN A 51 -7.45 -5.92 3.44
CA ASN A 51 -8.75 -6.24 4.00
C ASN A 51 -8.67 -7.39 5.02
N GLU A 52 -7.77 -8.34 4.82
CA GLU A 52 -7.51 -9.41 5.79
C GLU A 52 -6.90 -8.84 7.06
N VAL A 53 -5.87 -7.99 6.94
CA VAL A 53 -5.19 -7.36 8.09
C VAL A 53 -6.14 -6.60 8.99
N ARG A 54 -7.16 -5.94 8.43
CA ARG A 54 -8.18 -5.21 9.21
C ARG A 54 -9.04 -6.08 10.10
N ASN A 55 -9.25 -7.32 9.68
CA ASN A 55 -10.05 -8.29 10.41
C ASN A 55 -9.21 -9.14 11.37
N MET A 56 -7.90 -8.93 11.39
CA MET A 56 -6.99 -9.63 12.30
C MET A 56 -7.03 -9.02 13.70
N ASN A 57 -6.98 -9.89 14.68
CA ASN A 57 -6.74 -9.48 16.07
C ASN A 57 -5.23 -9.29 16.28
N LEU A 58 -4.74 -8.08 16.02
CA LEU A 58 -3.33 -7.74 16.19
C LEU A 58 -3.01 -7.41 17.65
N ALA A 59 -1.77 -7.68 18.05
CA ALA A 59 -1.31 -7.36 19.39
C ALA A 59 -1.19 -5.84 19.58
N PHE A 60 -1.46 -5.38 20.80
CA PHE A 60 -1.28 -4.00 21.24
C PHE A 60 -2.06 -2.99 20.35
N ASP A 61 -1.38 -1.93 19.97
CA ASP A 61 -1.85 -0.84 19.11
C ASP A 61 -1.42 -0.98 17.63
N HIS A 62 -1.03 -2.20 17.20
CA HIS A 62 -0.54 -2.43 15.84
C HIS A 62 -1.59 -2.11 14.78
N THR A 63 -2.88 -2.32 15.07
CA THR A 63 -3.97 -1.91 14.16
C THR A 63 -3.96 -0.41 13.91
N ASP A 64 -3.78 0.39 14.95
CA ASP A 64 -3.73 1.85 14.84
C ASP A 64 -2.47 2.31 14.11
N ILE A 65 -1.33 1.67 14.38
CA ILE A 65 -0.07 1.94 13.68
C ILE A 65 -0.22 1.68 12.17
N ILE A 66 -0.83 0.56 11.79
CA ILE A 66 -1.07 0.22 10.37
C ILE A 66 -2.01 1.23 9.72
N ASN A 67 -3.11 1.58 10.40
CA ASN A 67 -4.08 2.56 9.87
C ASN A 67 -3.44 3.93 9.66
N LYS A 68 -2.66 4.42 10.62
CA LYS A 68 -1.90 5.68 10.49
C LYS A 68 -0.86 5.61 9.38
N GLY A 69 -0.20 4.46 9.22
CA GLY A 69 0.73 4.23 8.11
C GLY A 69 0.04 4.33 6.74
N LEU A 70 -1.12 3.70 6.59
CA LEU A 70 -1.92 3.77 5.37
C LEU A 70 -2.43 5.19 5.09
N GLU A 71 -2.88 5.90 6.10
CA GLU A 71 -3.30 7.30 5.98
C GLU A 71 -2.14 8.19 5.52
N HIS A 72 -0.95 8.00 6.10
CA HIS A 72 0.25 8.72 5.69
C HIS A 72 0.61 8.46 4.21
N ILE A 73 0.55 7.21 3.76
CA ILE A 73 0.82 6.85 2.35
C ILE A 73 -0.21 7.51 1.42
N ARG A 74 -1.50 7.52 1.78
CA ARG A 74 -2.55 8.17 1.00
C ARG A 74 -2.26 9.66 0.84
N HIS A 75 -2.06 10.34 1.95
CA HIS A 75 -1.77 11.77 1.95
C HIS A 75 -0.50 12.07 1.14
N LYS A 76 0.54 11.28 1.32
CA LYS A 76 1.78 11.44 0.56
C LYS A 76 1.56 11.23 -0.94
N SER A 77 0.74 10.27 -1.34
CA SER A 77 0.43 10.01 -2.76
C SER A 77 -0.33 11.15 -3.46
N GLU A 78 -1.06 11.97 -2.69
CA GLU A 78 -1.75 13.15 -3.21
C GLU A 78 -0.78 14.31 -3.47
N ILE A 79 0.23 14.44 -2.62
CA ILE A 79 1.26 15.50 -2.72
C ILE A 79 2.36 15.09 -3.71
N GLU A 80 2.75 13.82 -3.69
CA GLU A 80 3.81 13.24 -4.51
C GLU A 80 3.25 12.14 -5.42
N PRO A 81 2.62 12.45 -6.55
CA PRO A 81 2.00 11.45 -7.44
C PRO A 81 2.99 10.39 -7.96
N ASN A 82 4.28 10.72 -8.05
CA ASN A 82 5.34 9.78 -8.44
C ASN A 82 5.34 8.50 -7.58
N LEU A 83 4.94 8.58 -6.32
CA LEU A 83 4.84 7.41 -5.44
C LEU A 83 3.96 6.31 -6.04
N LEU A 84 2.80 6.66 -6.62
CA LEU A 84 1.92 5.70 -7.29
C LEU A 84 2.58 5.09 -8.54
N PHE A 85 3.30 5.91 -9.30
CA PHE A 85 3.90 5.46 -10.56
C PHE A 85 5.14 4.59 -10.35
N GLU A 86 5.82 4.71 -9.22
CA GLU A 86 6.91 3.80 -8.84
C GLU A 86 6.41 2.36 -8.56
N LEU A 87 5.14 2.22 -8.16
CA LEU A 87 4.50 0.92 -7.94
C LEU A 87 3.97 0.28 -9.22
N LEU A 88 3.81 1.05 -10.28
CA LEU A 88 3.34 0.56 -11.57
C LEU A 88 4.51 0.10 -12.47
N PRO A 89 4.23 -0.72 -13.49
CA PRO A 89 5.17 -0.94 -14.59
C PRO A 89 5.53 0.38 -15.26
N ARG A 90 6.69 0.44 -15.93
CA ARG A 90 7.09 1.63 -16.71
C ARG A 90 6.05 2.05 -17.75
N LYS A 91 5.37 1.06 -18.36
CA LYS A 91 4.21 1.23 -19.22
C LYS A 91 3.05 0.53 -18.53
N PHE A 92 1.94 1.22 -18.38
CA PHE A 92 0.78 0.73 -17.63
C PHE A 92 -0.52 1.09 -18.33
N THR A 93 -1.58 0.38 -18.00
CA THR A 93 -2.94 0.70 -18.44
C THR A 93 -3.64 1.59 -17.41
N ILE A 94 -4.68 2.30 -17.84
CA ILE A 94 -5.54 3.08 -16.93
C ILE A 94 -6.19 2.16 -15.89
N THR A 95 -6.52 0.93 -16.25
CA THR A 95 -7.09 -0.06 -15.32
C THR A 95 -6.10 -0.42 -14.20
N GLN A 96 -4.83 -0.63 -14.52
CA GLN A 96 -3.79 -0.89 -13.51
C GLN A 96 -3.63 0.30 -12.56
N LEU A 97 -3.60 1.51 -13.09
CA LEU A 97 -3.52 2.72 -12.28
C LEU A 97 -4.77 2.90 -11.41
N GLN A 98 -5.96 2.62 -11.95
CA GLN A 98 -7.22 2.69 -11.20
C GLN A 98 -7.23 1.68 -10.05
N THR A 99 -6.86 0.44 -10.32
CA THR A 99 -6.80 -0.60 -9.28
C THR A 99 -5.87 -0.19 -8.14
N LEU A 100 -4.69 0.33 -8.47
CA LEU A 100 -3.74 0.82 -7.46
C LEU A 100 -4.32 1.99 -6.67
N TYR A 101 -4.90 2.98 -7.35
CA TYR A 101 -5.53 4.15 -6.74
C TYR A 101 -6.67 3.74 -5.80
N ASP A 102 -7.59 2.91 -6.30
CA ASP A 102 -8.76 2.45 -5.54
C ASP A 102 -8.35 1.63 -4.32
N THR A 103 -7.33 0.78 -4.45
CA THR A 103 -6.79 0.00 -3.34
C THR A 103 -6.21 0.92 -2.26
N LEU A 104 -5.41 1.90 -2.65
CA LEU A 104 -4.77 2.83 -1.72
C LEU A 104 -5.80 3.72 -1.01
N HIS A 105 -6.72 4.31 -1.78
CA HIS A 105 -7.74 5.22 -1.24
C HIS A 105 -8.98 4.50 -0.68
N GLN A 106 -9.03 3.16 -0.80
CA GLN A 106 -10.16 2.34 -0.36
C GLN A 106 -11.49 2.81 -0.95
N THR A 107 -11.44 3.16 -2.22
CA THR A 107 -12.58 3.61 -3.01
C THR A 107 -12.85 2.62 -4.13
N LYS A 108 -13.99 2.75 -4.75
CA LYS A 108 -14.32 2.06 -6.00
C LYS A 108 -14.73 3.11 -7.01
N SER A 109 -13.76 3.59 -7.76
CA SER A 109 -13.98 4.63 -8.75
C SER A 109 -14.76 4.10 -9.96
N ASP A 110 -15.66 4.91 -10.52
CA ASP A 110 -16.23 4.62 -11.82
C ASP A 110 -15.15 4.70 -12.89
N VAL A 111 -15.05 3.64 -13.73
CA VAL A 111 -14.01 3.47 -14.74
C VAL A 111 -13.97 4.63 -15.73
N ARG A 112 -15.15 5.10 -16.19
CA ARG A 112 -15.25 6.18 -17.18
C ARG A 112 -14.81 7.51 -16.59
N ASN A 113 -15.25 7.80 -15.37
CA ASN A 113 -14.91 9.05 -14.68
C ASN A 113 -13.45 9.08 -14.28
N PHE A 114 -12.92 7.97 -13.77
CA PHE A 114 -11.50 7.86 -13.45
C PHE A 114 -10.64 8.09 -14.69
N ARG A 115 -10.97 7.46 -15.81
CA ARG A 115 -10.25 7.64 -17.07
C ARG A 115 -10.26 9.11 -17.53
N LYS A 116 -11.43 9.78 -17.48
CA LYS A 116 -11.53 11.21 -17.83
C LYS A 116 -10.63 12.08 -16.97
N LYS A 117 -10.58 11.81 -15.66
CA LYS A 117 -9.73 12.53 -14.70
C LYS A 117 -8.25 12.31 -15.00
N VAL A 118 -7.83 11.05 -15.16
CA VAL A 118 -6.44 10.65 -15.31
C VAL A 118 -5.80 11.15 -16.60
N VAL A 119 -6.54 11.15 -17.72
CA VAL A 119 -6.01 11.65 -19.00
C VAL A 119 -5.72 13.17 -18.97
N GLN A 120 -6.27 13.89 -17.99
CA GLN A 120 -6.00 15.32 -17.79
C GLN A 120 -4.76 15.58 -16.93
N TRP A 121 -4.17 14.57 -16.32
CA TRP A 121 -2.98 14.74 -15.51
C TRP A 121 -1.77 15.05 -16.41
N PRO A 122 -1.06 16.15 -16.18
CA PRO A 122 0.00 16.63 -17.07
C PRO A 122 1.22 15.70 -17.14
N TYR A 123 1.33 14.82 -16.17
CA TYR A 123 2.43 13.87 -16.05
C TYR A 123 2.10 12.46 -16.60
N ILE A 124 0.93 12.27 -17.19
CA ILE A 124 0.56 11.01 -17.86
C ILE A 124 0.56 11.21 -19.37
N VAL A 125 1.34 10.38 -20.04
CA VAL A 125 1.47 10.41 -21.50
C VAL A 125 0.90 9.13 -22.08
N ALA A 126 -0.05 9.25 -23.00
CA ALA A 126 -0.55 8.13 -23.78
C ALA A 126 0.52 7.68 -24.79
N LEU A 127 0.67 6.38 -24.95
CA LEU A 127 1.55 5.78 -25.95
C LEU A 127 0.70 5.27 -27.12
N ASP A 128 1.31 5.16 -28.31
CA ASP A 128 0.72 4.47 -29.46
C ASP A 128 1.00 2.97 -29.42
N GLU A 129 0.90 2.42 -28.21
CA GLU A 129 1.14 1.02 -27.91
C GLU A 129 -0.07 0.45 -27.16
N LEU A 130 -0.35 -0.81 -27.44
CA LEU A 130 -1.40 -1.58 -26.77
C LEU A 130 -0.78 -2.69 -25.90
N GLU A 131 -1.56 -3.19 -24.96
CA GLU A 131 -1.20 -4.42 -24.23
C GLU A 131 -1.02 -5.59 -25.19
N GLU A 132 -0.05 -6.45 -24.90
CA GLU A 132 0.22 -7.68 -25.65
C GLU A 132 -0.08 -8.91 -24.80
N GLY A 133 -0.45 -10.02 -25.46
CA GLY A 133 -0.65 -11.31 -24.80
C GLY A 133 -1.87 -11.39 -23.89
N VAL A 134 -2.86 -10.52 -24.06
CA VAL A 134 -4.10 -10.51 -23.24
C VAL A 134 -5.25 -11.17 -24.02
N PRO A 135 -6.12 -11.96 -23.34
CA PRO A 135 -7.25 -12.64 -23.97
C PRO A 135 -8.45 -11.72 -24.26
N HIS A 136 -8.42 -10.48 -23.81
CA HIS A 136 -9.46 -9.47 -23.99
C HIS A 136 -9.00 -8.37 -24.93
N ARG A 137 -9.88 -7.40 -25.22
CA ARG A 137 -9.51 -6.24 -26.04
C ARG A 137 -8.32 -5.50 -25.41
N ALA A 138 -7.21 -5.45 -26.14
CA ALA A 138 -5.99 -4.80 -25.71
C ALA A 138 -6.20 -3.32 -25.33
N ALA A 139 -5.76 -2.95 -24.16
CA ALA A 139 -5.86 -1.58 -23.66
C ALA A 139 -4.66 -0.75 -24.12
N ARG A 140 -4.87 0.57 -24.31
CA ARG A 140 -3.79 1.51 -24.60
C ARG A 140 -2.85 1.63 -23.40
N LEU A 141 -1.55 1.68 -23.67
CA LEU A 141 -0.52 1.89 -22.69
C LEU A 141 -0.24 3.38 -22.45
N TYR A 142 0.17 3.68 -21.25
CA TYR A 142 0.54 5.00 -20.76
C TYR A 142 1.87 4.94 -20.03
N LYS A 143 2.55 6.07 -19.92
CA LYS A 143 3.76 6.22 -19.11
C LYS A 143 3.67 7.47 -18.23
N TYR A 144 4.36 7.42 -17.11
CA TYR A 144 4.61 8.58 -16.26
C TYR A 144 5.76 9.40 -16.85
N LYS A 145 5.55 10.70 -16.95
CA LYS A 145 6.56 11.69 -17.34
C LYS A 145 6.99 12.43 -16.05
N LYS A 146 8.24 12.23 -15.67
CA LYS A 146 8.87 13.02 -14.59
C LYS A 146 8.99 14.47 -14.98
#